data_112ef9f7ac9da7a03bc071710e347719
#
_entry.id   112ef9f7ac9da7a03bc071710e347719
#
_cell.length_a   1.000
_cell.length_b   1.000
_cell.length_c   1.000
_cell.angle_alpha   90.00
_cell.angle_beta   90.00
_cell.angle_gamma   90.00
#
_symmetry.space_group_name_H-M   'P 1'
#
loop_
_entity.id
_entity.type
_entity.pdbx_description
1 polymer ?
#
loop_
_entity_poly.entity_id
_entity_poly.type
_entity_poly.pdbx_seq_one_letter_code
_entity_poly.pdbx_strand_id
1 'polypeptide(L)'
;MLILAIESSCDETAAAIVEDGRHLISSIVSSQIPYHEIYGGVVPEIASRKHVEVISSVTRLALKKAKIDIKDLNALAVTYSPGLVGSLLVGINFIKGMSIASKLSIIPVNHLKAHIAANYLVFKNLRPPFLGVVVSGGHTSMFHVKNYTNYILVGNTLDDAMGETFDKVARVLDISYPGGANLDKIAECGDDSMYNFPVPKVEGENFNLSYSGLKTSVINLVNKMKMKGEIIKKEDIAASFRKVAVKNLVEKIIKARNKLNLHNVVIAGGAASNLLLRKELKKESFVNNFKLYIPTPNLCTDNAAMVGAQGYFEFKSGNVADLSLNANFRTEYN
;
A
#
# COMPACT_ATOMS: atom_id res chain seq x y z
N MET A 1 13.43 -15.24 -16.05
CA MET A 1 12.01 -15.12 -16.47
C MET A 1 11.59 -13.67 -16.39
N LEU A 2 11.21 -13.08 -17.52
CA LEU A 2 10.83 -11.68 -17.65
C LEU A 2 9.30 -11.54 -17.61
N ILE A 3 8.80 -10.71 -16.72
CA ILE A 3 7.37 -10.41 -16.56
C ILE A 3 7.14 -8.92 -16.80
N LEU A 4 6.23 -8.59 -17.73
CA LEU A 4 5.63 -7.26 -17.81
C LEU A 4 4.47 -7.21 -16.82
N ALA A 5 4.49 -6.23 -15.93
CA ALA A 5 3.47 -6.02 -14.93
C ALA A 5 2.77 -4.68 -15.09
N ILE A 6 1.46 -4.65 -14.83
CA ILE A 6 0.60 -3.46 -14.87
C ILE A 6 -0.07 -3.29 -13.50
N GLU A 7 -0.03 -2.05 -13.00
CA GLU A 7 -0.78 -1.60 -11.83
C GLU A 7 -1.69 -0.45 -12.24
N SER A 8 -2.99 -0.57 -11.89
CA SER A 8 -4.00 0.46 -12.12
C SER A 8 -5.13 0.40 -11.10
N SER A 9 -4.88 -0.06 -9.87
CA SER A 9 -5.94 -0.32 -8.88
C SER A 9 -6.55 0.94 -8.26
N CYS A 10 -5.85 2.08 -8.28
CA CYS A 10 -6.29 3.33 -7.65
C CYS A 10 -6.02 4.55 -8.53
N ASP A 11 -5.01 5.36 -8.22
CA ASP A 11 -4.71 6.62 -8.90
C ASP A 11 -3.29 6.68 -9.52
N GLU A 12 -2.56 5.57 -9.52
CA GLU A 12 -1.32 5.38 -10.26
C GLU A 12 -1.51 4.42 -11.43
N THR A 13 -1.11 4.86 -12.65
CA THR A 13 -0.93 3.96 -13.78
C THR A 13 0.53 3.58 -13.87
N ALA A 14 0.86 2.32 -13.68
CA ALA A 14 2.25 1.89 -13.73
C ALA A 14 2.46 0.66 -14.62
N ALA A 15 3.66 0.59 -15.22
CA ALA A 15 4.17 -0.58 -15.91
C ALA A 15 5.62 -0.84 -15.51
N ALA A 16 5.97 -2.12 -15.33
CA ALA A 16 7.32 -2.51 -14.96
C ALA A 16 7.73 -3.83 -15.64
N ILE A 17 9.04 -3.99 -15.85
CA ILE A 17 9.66 -5.25 -16.25
C ILE A 17 10.43 -5.78 -15.04
N VAL A 18 10.08 -6.98 -14.61
CA VAL A 18 10.70 -7.65 -13.46
C VAL A 18 11.23 -9.01 -13.89
N GLU A 19 12.46 -9.29 -13.51
CA GLU A 19 13.11 -10.59 -13.74
C GLU A 19 13.13 -11.40 -12.46
N ASP A 20 12.67 -12.66 -12.57
CA ASP A 20 12.67 -13.68 -11.51
C ASP A 20 12.07 -13.20 -10.17
N GLY A 21 11.12 -12.26 -10.24
CA GLY A 21 10.43 -11.69 -9.07
C GLY A 21 11.32 -10.90 -8.12
N ARG A 22 12.59 -10.66 -8.49
CA ARG A 22 13.59 -10.05 -7.60
C ARG A 22 14.45 -8.97 -8.24
N HIS A 23 14.48 -8.89 -9.55
CA HIS A 23 15.29 -7.91 -10.26
C HIS A 23 14.39 -6.96 -11.03
N LEU A 24 14.37 -5.70 -10.61
CA LEU A 24 13.67 -4.64 -11.31
C LEU A 24 14.50 -4.16 -12.49
N ILE A 25 14.05 -4.43 -13.71
CA ILE A 25 14.72 -3.98 -14.95
C ILE A 25 14.26 -2.57 -15.30
N SER A 26 12.95 -2.33 -15.28
CA SER A 26 12.38 -1.00 -15.53
C SER A 26 11.09 -0.80 -14.77
N SER A 27 10.81 0.45 -14.39
CA SER A 27 9.54 0.87 -13.81
C SER A 27 9.21 2.28 -14.29
N ILE A 28 7.97 2.47 -14.71
CA ILE A 28 7.37 3.75 -15.10
C ILE A 28 6.07 3.87 -14.31
N VAL A 29 5.89 5.02 -13.70
CA VAL A 29 4.67 5.38 -12.95
C VAL A 29 4.16 6.72 -13.46
N SER A 30 2.86 6.79 -13.76
CA SER A 30 2.14 8.02 -14.06
C SER A 30 1.12 8.24 -12.94
N SER A 31 1.41 9.20 -12.06
CA SER A 31 0.54 9.53 -10.93
C SER A 31 -0.56 10.52 -11.34
N GLN A 32 -1.72 10.33 -10.78
CA GLN A 32 -2.90 11.18 -10.99
C GLN A 32 -3.11 12.17 -9.85
N ILE A 33 -2.18 12.29 -8.89
CA ILE A 33 -2.26 13.24 -7.76
C ILE A 33 -2.70 14.64 -8.20
N PRO A 34 -2.12 15.27 -9.27
CA PRO A 34 -2.51 16.63 -9.68
C PRO A 34 -3.97 16.74 -10.11
N TYR A 35 -4.59 15.67 -10.60
CA TYR A 35 -6.00 15.66 -11.00
C TYR A 35 -6.94 15.45 -9.81
N HIS A 36 -6.49 14.79 -8.77
CA HIS A 36 -7.29 14.49 -7.58
C HIS A 36 -7.15 15.51 -6.47
N GLU A 37 -6.06 16.30 -6.47
CA GLU A 37 -5.79 17.34 -5.47
C GLU A 37 -6.90 18.36 -5.38
N ILE A 38 -7.48 18.78 -6.52
CA ILE A 38 -8.57 19.76 -6.58
C ILE A 38 -9.87 19.26 -5.91
N TYR A 39 -10.03 17.95 -5.78
CA TYR A 39 -11.17 17.31 -5.10
C TYR A 39 -10.83 16.90 -3.66
N GLY A 40 -9.57 17.05 -3.26
CA GLY A 40 -9.08 16.66 -1.94
C GLY A 40 -9.06 15.13 -1.72
N GLY A 41 -8.96 14.33 -2.79
CA GLY A 41 -8.88 12.89 -2.75
C GLY A 41 -9.31 12.23 -4.07
N VAL A 42 -9.13 10.91 -4.17
CA VAL A 42 -9.37 10.16 -5.40
C VAL A 42 -10.84 10.15 -5.79
N VAL A 43 -11.12 10.46 -7.07
CA VAL A 43 -12.44 10.37 -7.70
C VAL A 43 -12.42 9.18 -8.67
N PRO A 44 -13.13 8.07 -8.38
CA PRO A 44 -12.99 6.80 -9.10
C PRO A 44 -13.24 6.89 -10.60
N GLU A 45 -14.20 7.70 -11.05
CA GLU A 45 -14.50 7.85 -12.47
C GLU A 45 -13.39 8.61 -13.21
N ILE A 46 -12.82 9.63 -12.59
CA ILE A 46 -11.67 10.37 -13.14
C ILE A 46 -10.48 9.43 -13.22
N ALA A 47 -10.22 8.65 -12.16
CA ALA A 47 -9.13 7.70 -12.14
C ALA A 47 -9.20 6.71 -13.30
N SER A 48 -10.37 6.10 -13.51
CA SER A 48 -10.57 5.14 -14.60
C SER A 48 -10.27 5.74 -15.98
N ARG A 49 -10.76 6.96 -16.25
CA ARG A 49 -10.53 7.67 -17.53
C ARG A 49 -9.04 7.97 -17.73
N LYS A 50 -8.36 8.41 -16.68
CA LYS A 50 -6.92 8.73 -16.75
C LYS A 50 -6.06 7.48 -16.99
N HIS A 51 -6.43 6.34 -16.44
CA HIS A 51 -5.75 5.08 -16.77
C HIS A 51 -5.85 4.77 -18.27
N VAL A 52 -7.04 4.89 -18.89
CA VAL A 52 -7.23 4.65 -20.33
C VAL A 52 -6.32 5.55 -21.18
N GLU A 53 -6.19 6.82 -20.81
CA GLU A 53 -5.40 7.80 -21.56
C GLU A 53 -3.90 7.44 -21.61
N VAL A 54 -3.34 6.83 -20.54
CA VAL A 54 -1.88 6.74 -20.38
C VAL A 54 -1.32 5.32 -20.38
N ILE A 55 -2.13 4.28 -20.15
CA ILE A 55 -1.65 2.91 -19.94
C ILE A 55 -0.78 2.37 -21.09
N SER A 56 -1.14 2.66 -22.33
CA SER A 56 -0.38 2.24 -23.50
C SER A 56 0.99 2.93 -23.56
N SER A 57 1.04 4.24 -23.28
CA SER A 57 2.29 5.01 -23.31
C SER A 57 3.22 4.61 -22.17
N VAL A 58 2.70 4.40 -20.96
CA VAL A 58 3.44 3.95 -19.77
C VAL A 58 4.07 2.57 -20.05
N THR A 59 3.29 1.65 -20.62
CA THR A 59 3.78 0.30 -20.99
C THR A 59 4.89 0.36 -22.04
N ARG A 60 4.69 1.13 -23.10
CA ARG A 60 5.72 1.32 -24.15
C ARG A 60 7.01 1.93 -23.59
N LEU A 61 6.90 2.89 -22.69
CA LEU A 61 8.05 3.49 -22.02
C LEU A 61 8.79 2.49 -21.13
N ALA A 62 8.08 1.61 -20.41
CA ALA A 62 8.68 0.57 -19.58
C ALA A 62 9.49 -0.42 -20.44
N LEU A 63 8.93 -0.91 -21.55
CA LEU A 63 9.61 -1.78 -22.50
C LEU A 63 10.84 -1.09 -23.12
N LYS A 64 10.68 0.14 -23.60
CA LYS A 64 11.78 0.94 -24.17
C LYS A 64 12.92 1.15 -23.17
N LYS A 65 12.60 1.49 -21.93
CA LYS A 65 13.61 1.69 -20.86
C LYS A 65 14.34 0.39 -20.53
N ALA A 66 13.64 -0.73 -20.56
CA ALA A 66 14.22 -2.05 -20.37
C ALA A 66 15.06 -2.52 -21.57
N LYS A 67 14.87 -1.94 -22.76
CA LYS A 67 15.39 -2.41 -24.06
C LYS A 67 14.94 -3.85 -24.37
N ILE A 68 13.66 -4.15 -24.11
CA ILE A 68 13.03 -5.46 -24.25
C ILE A 68 11.83 -5.33 -25.17
N ASP A 69 11.65 -6.28 -26.09
CA ASP A 69 10.45 -6.44 -26.92
C ASP A 69 9.44 -7.37 -26.25
N ILE A 70 8.17 -7.29 -26.67
CA ILE A 70 7.09 -8.16 -26.16
C ILE A 70 7.42 -9.65 -26.35
N LYS A 71 8.10 -10.00 -27.44
CA LYS A 71 8.54 -11.38 -27.73
C LYS A 71 9.54 -11.97 -26.73
N ASP A 72 10.25 -11.11 -26.01
CA ASP A 72 11.25 -11.51 -25.00
C ASP A 72 10.61 -11.80 -23.63
N LEU A 73 9.34 -11.41 -23.45
CA LEU A 73 8.59 -11.63 -22.22
C LEU A 73 8.14 -13.09 -22.08
N ASN A 74 8.00 -13.54 -20.85
CA ASN A 74 7.51 -14.88 -20.54
C ASN A 74 6.05 -14.89 -20.05
N ALA A 75 5.56 -13.79 -19.46
CA ALA A 75 4.20 -13.66 -18.97
C ALA A 75 3.81 -12.19 -18.71
N LEU A 76 2.52 -11.94 -18.53
CA LEU A 76 1.92 -10.65 -18.27
C LEU A 76 1.21 -10.68 -16.91
N ALA A 77 1.58 -9.81 -15.98
CA ALA A 77 0.97 -9.71 -14.67
C ALA A 77 0.08 -8.45 -14.56
N VAL A 78 -1.03 -8.56 -13.87
CA VAL A 78 -1.94 -7.43 -13.66
C VAL A 78 -2.61 -7.52 -12.29
N THR A 79 -2.75 -6.38 -11.64
CA THR A 79 -3.55 -6.27 -10.43
C THR A 79 -5.04 -6.43 -10.77
N TYR A 80 -5.70 -7.41 -10.10
CA TYR A 80 -7.12 -7.69 -10.32
C TYR A 80 -7.99 -7.42 -9.09
N SER A 81 -7.39 -7.35 -7.90
CA SER A 81 -8.07 -7.23 -6.61
C SER A 81 -7.08 -6.83 -5.49
N PRO A 82 -7.55 -6.12 -4.41
CA PRO A 82 -8.66 -5.19 -4.43
C PRO A 82 -8.30 -3.88 -5.13
N GLY A 83 -9.31 -3.03 -5.38
CA GLY A 83 -9.12 -1.70 -5.97
C GLY A 83 -10.41 -1.09 -6.49
N LEU A 84 -10.30 0.08 -7.13
CA LEU A 84 -11.40 0.74 -7.81
C LEU A 84 -11.78 -0.07 -9.06
N VAL A 85 -13.02 -0.55 -9.12
CA VAL A 85 -13.48 -1.48 -10.19
C VAL A 85 -13.16 -0.95 -11.59
N GLY A 86 -13.51 0.29 -11.89
CA GLY A 86 -13.25 0.89 -13.19
C GLY A 86 -11.76 0.96 -13.53
N SER A 87 -10.92 1.29 -12.55
CA SER A 87 -9.47 1.36 -12.69
C SER A 87 -8.86 -0.02 -12.92
N LEU A 88 -9.25 -1.04 -12.13
CA LEU A 88 -8.82 -2.43 -12.31
C LEU A 88 -9.19 -2.96 -13.71
N LEU A 89 -10.42 -2.68 -14.17
CA LEU A 89 -10.89 -3.11 -15.49
C LEU A 89 -10.03 -2.56 -16.63
N VAL A 90 -9.49 -1.35 -16.51
CA VAL A 90 -8.59 -0.80 -17.52
C VAL A 90 -7.32 -1.65 -17.65
N GLY A 91 -6.63 -1.94 -16.55
CA GLY A 91 -5.44 -2.78 -16.55
C GLY A 91 -5.71 -4.19 -17.04
N ILE A 92 -6.78 -4.82 -16.55
CA ILE A 92 -7.18 -6.18 -16.91
C ILE A 92 -7.46 -6.28 -18.42
N ASN A 93 -8.29 -5.38 -18.98
CA ASN A 93 -8.63 -5.43 -20.41
C ASN A 93 -7.43 -5.10 -21.31
N PHE A 94 -6.54 -4.19 -20.85
CA PHE A 94 -5.30 -3.92 -21.55
C PHE A 94 -4.42 -5.17 -21.63
N ILE A 95 -4.23 -5.87 -20.53
CA ILE A 95 -3.45 -7.13 -20.47
C ILE A 95 -4.11 -8.25 -21.28
N LYS A 96 -5.43 -8.37 -21.27
CA LYS A 96 -6.13 -9.33 -22.14
C LYS A 96 -5.84 -9.08 -23.62
N GLY A 97 -5.90 -7.82 -24.07
CA GLY A 97 -5.56 -7.45 -25.44
C GLY A 97 -4.09 -7.82 -25.79
N MET A 98 -3.17 -7.55 -24.89
CA MET A 98 -1.76 -7.95 -25.06
C MET A 98 -1.61 -9.47 -25.10
N SER A 99 -2.29 -10.22 -24.21
CA SER A 99 -2.25 -11.68 -24.17
C SER A 99 -2.77 -12.30 -25.49
N ILE A 100 -3.87 -11.79 -26.03
CA ILE A 100 -4.41 -12.25 -27.33
C ILE A 100 -3.36 -12.08 -28.44
N ALA A 101 -2.70 -10.93 -28.48
CA ALA A 101 -1.73 -10.61 -29.54
C ALA A 101 -0.42 -11.39 -29.37
N SER A 102 0.07 -11.57 -28.15
CA SER A 102 1.39 -12.15 -27.88
C SER A 102 1.34 -13.65 -27.52
N LYS A 103 0.18 -14.21 -27.21
CA LYS A 103 -0.02 -15.57 -26.70
C LYS A 103 0.60 -15.81 -25.31
N LEU A 104 0.94 -14.76 -24.59
CA LEU A 104 1.51 -14.84 -23.24
C LEU A 104 0.39 -15.07 -22.20
N SER A 105 0.71 -15.86 -21.16
CA SER A 105 -0.19 -16.12 -20.04
C SER A 105 -0.44 -14.88 -19.20
N ILE A 106 -1.66 -14.73 -18.69
CA ILE A 106 -2.07 -13.68 -17.75
C ILE A 106 -1.87 -14.19 -16.33
N ILE A 107 -1.23 -13.39 -15.49
CA ILE A 107 -1.03 -13.67 -14.07
C ILE A 107 -1.89 -12.69 -13.26
N PRO A 108 -2.95 -13.16 -12.58
CA PRO A 108 -3.74 -12.32 -11.70
C PRO A 108 -2.98 -12.08 -10.39
N VAL A 109 -2.81 -10.83 -10.01
CA VAL A 109 -2.05 -10.46 -8.79
C VAL A 109 -2.96 -9.70 -7.83
N ASN A 110 -2.97 -10.15 -6.58
CA ASN A 110 -3.62 -9.42 -5.50
C ASN A 110 -2.75 -8.23 -5.07
N HIS A 111 -3.34 -7.05 -5.02
CA HIS A 111 -2.67 -5.78 -4.70
C HIS A 111 -1.96 -5.78 -3.33
N LEU A 112 -2.59 -6.36 -2.30
CA LEU A 112 -1.99 -6.41 -0.95
C LEU A 112 -0.80 -7.36 -0.90
N LYS A 113 -0.89 -8.50 -1.59
CA LYS A 113 0.25 -9.42 -1.75
C LYS A 113 1.38 -8.74 -2.53
N ALA A 114 1.04 -7.97 -3.58
CA ALA A 114 2.01 -7.21 -4.35
C ALA A 114 2.76 -6.18 -3.48
N HIS A 115 2.07 -5.41 -2.65
CA HIS A 115 2.74 -4.50 -1.72
C HIS A 115 3.79 -5.21 -0.86
N ILE A 116 3.46 -6.36 -0.27
CA ILE A 116 4.42 -7.14 0.53
C ILE A 116 5.59 -7.61 -0.35
N ALA A 117 5.31 -8.05 -1.58
CA ALA A 117 6.31 -8.53 -2.53
C ALA A 117 7.29 -7.44 -3.01
N ALA A 118 6.96 -6.15 -2.91
CA ALA A 118 7.90 -5.05 -3.14
C ALA A 118 9.20 -5.21 -2.33
N ASN A 119 9.12 -5.82 -1.14
CA ASN A 119 10.29 -6.11 -0.32
C ASN A 119 11.24 -7.12 -0.97
N TYR A 120 10.77 -8.02 -1.81
CA TYR A 120 11.63 -8.98 -2.51
C TYR A 120 12.57 -8.31 -3.54
N LEU A 121 12.19 -7.13 -4.04
CA LEU A 121 13.02 -6.35 -4.96
C LEU A 121 14.22 -5.71 -4.24
N VAL A 122 14.06 -5.38 -2.96
CA VAL A 122 15.10 -4.75 -2.12
C VAL A 122 15.92 -5.79 -1.38
N PHE A 123 15.25 -6.73 -0.74
CA PHE A 123 15.85 -7.73 0.14
C PHE A 123 15.91 -9.09 -0.52
N LYS A 124 16.96 -9.33 -1.32
CA LYS A 124 17.11 -10.55 -2.14
C LYS A 124 17.06 -11.86 -1.34
N ASN A 125 17.43 -11.80 -0.06
CA ASN A 125 17.44 -12.96 0.84
C ASN A 125 16.17 -13.12 1.68
N LEU A 126 15.19 -12.22 1.54
CA LEU A 126 13.91 -12.36 2.23
C LEU A 126 13.16 -13.59 1.73
N ARG A 127 12.75 -14.44 2.66
CA ARG A 127 11.99 -15.68 2.43
C ARG A 127 10.89 -15.80 3.49
N PRO A 128 9.71 -16.32 3.14
CA PRO A 128 8.73 -16.75 4.13
C PRO A 128 9.29 -17.89 5.02
N PRO A 129 8.77 -18.10 6.25
CA PRO A 129 7.63 -17.37 6.81
C PRO A 129 8.00 -16.04 7.48
N PHE A 130 7.04 -15.09 7.50
CA PHE A 130 7.16 -13.81 8.18
C PHE A 130 5.79 -13.17 8.46
N LEU A 131 5.76 -12.15 9.33
CA LEU A 131 4.61 -11.27 9.49
C LEU A 131 4.67 -10.17 8.43
N GLY A 132 3.73 -10.19 7.48
CA GLY A 132 3.56 -9.12 6.48
C GLY A 132 2.53 -8.11 6.97
N VAL A 133 2.84 -6.82 6.90
CA VAL A 133 1.96 -5.73 7.31
C VAL A 133 1.82 -4.75 6.16
N VAL A 134 0.61 -4.58 5.67
CA VAL A 134 0.28 -3.57 4.66
C VAL A 134 -0.37 -2.37 5.34
N VAL A 135 0.19 -1.20 5.15
CA VAL A 135 -0.34 0.08 5.65
C VAL A 135 -0.41 1.06 4.50
N SER A 136 -1.61 1.29 3.97
CA SER A 136 -1.86 2.15 2.80
C SER A 136 -3.02 3.10 3.04
N GLY A 137 -3.40 3.88 2.03
CA GLY A 137 -4.59 4.72 2.04
C GLY A 137 -5.87 3.90 2.27
N GLY A 138 -6.02 2.76 1.59
CA GLY A 138 -7.23 1.94 1.67
C GLY A 138 -7.15 0.75 2.63
N HIS A 139 -5.97 0.36 3.10
CA HIS A 139 -5.80 -0.89 3.85
C HIS A 139 -4.83 -0.74 5.03
N THR A 140 -5.18 -1.42 6.13
CA THR A 140 -4.27 -1.66 7.25
C THR A 140 -4.49 -3.10 7.70
N SER A 141 -3.64 -4.01 7.21
CA SER A 141 -3.82 -5.46 7.34
C SER A 141 -2.52 -6.15 7.71
N MET A 142 -2.62 -7.21 8.51
CA MET A 142 -1.51 -8.05 8.93
C MET A 142 -1.72 -9.48 8.47
N PHE A 143 -0.68 -10.08 7.88
CA PHE A 143 -0.72 -11.43 7.31
C PHE A 143 0.39 -12.30 7.90
N HIS A 144 0.06 -13.53 8.28
CA HIS A 144 1.04 -14.58 8.40
C HIS A 144 1.34 -15.10 6.98
N VAL A 145 2.46 -14.68 6.42
CA VAL A 145 2.91 -15.14 5.10
C VAL A 145 3.67 -16.45 5.28
N LYS A 146 3.00 -17.58 4.98
CA LYS A 146 3.57 -18.92 5.15
C LYS A 146 4.51 -19.32 4.02
N ASN A 147 4.14 -18.94 2.80
CA ASN A 147 4.96 -19.06 1.61
C ASN A 147 4.65 -17.90 0.65
N TYR A 148 5.24 -17.86 -0.54
CA TYR A 148 5.12 -16.74 -1.47
C TYR A 148 3.71 -16.48 -2.00
N THR A 149 2.78 -17.42 -1.88
CA THR A 149 1.40 -17.32 -2.38
C THR A 149 0.34 -17.55 -1.30
N ASN A 150 0.73 -18.12 -0.14
CA ASN A 150 -0.18 -18.40 0.98
C ASN A 150 -0.06 -17.34 2.08
N TYR A 151 -1.07 -16.48 2.17
CA TYR A 151 -1.18 -15.35 3.08
C TYR A 151 -2.42 -15.55 3.95
N ILE A 152 -2.24 -15.71 5.26
CA ILE A 152 -3.34 -15.84 6.21
C ILE A 152 -3.54 -14.51 6.91
N LEU A 153 -4.72 -13.90 6.77
CA LEU A 153 -5.08 -12.70 7.51
C LEU A 153 -5.08 -13.00 9.01
N VAL A 154 -4.36 -12.20 9.78
CA VAL A 154 -4.30 -12.33 11.25
C VAL A 154 -4.86 -11.10 11.95
N GLY A 155 -4.94 -9.97 11.29
CA GLY A 155 -5.55 -8.75 11.79
C GLY A 155 -5.73 -7.71 10.67
N ASN A 156 -6.75 -6.88 10.81
CA ASN A 156 -7.03 -5.78 9.90
C ASN A 156 -7.66 -4.61 10.65
N THR A 157 -7.80 -3.47 9.99
CA THR A 157 -8.67 -2.43 10.52
C THR A 157 -10.14 -2.82 10.37
N LEU A 158 -10.94 -2.49 11.40
CA LEU A 158 -12.39 -2.73 11.40
C LEU A 158 -13.19 -1.53 10.86
N ASP A 159 -12.52 -0.42 10.64
CA ASP A 159 -13.10 0.82 10.14
C ASP A 159 -12.13 1.52 9.17
N ASP A 160 -11.79 2.78 9.37
CA ASP A 160 -10.87 3.51 8.50
C ASP A 160 -9.47 2.86 8.48
N ALA A 161 -8.83 2.83 7.32
CA ALA A 161 -7.41 2.50 7.22
C ALA A 161 -6.55 3.63 7.86
N MET A 162 -5.33 3.29 8.30
CA MET A 162 -4.43 4.28 8.89
C MET A 162 -4.15 5.43 7.94
N GLY A 163 -3.79 5.14 6.68
CA GLY A 163 -3.50 6.19 5.69
C GLY A 163 -4.71 7.07 5.41
N GLU A 164 -5.89 6.48 5.23
CA GLU A 164 -7.15 7.21 5.07
C GLU A 164 -7.45 8.12 6.27
N THR A 165 -7.16 7.65 7.47
CA THR A 165 -7.32 8.44 8.70
C THR A 165 -6.39 9.64 8.70
N PHE A 166 -5.13 9.46 8.27
CA PHE A 166 -4.17 10.56 8.11
C PHE A 166 -4.65 11.60 7.10
N ASP A 167 -5.17 11.17 5.94
CA ASP A 167 -5.71 12.08 4.93
C ASP A 167 -6.93 12.84 5.43
N LYS A 168 -7.85 12.17 6.15
CA LYS A 168 -9.04 12.81 6.73
C LYS A 168 -8.67 13.83 7.82
N VAL A 169 -7.71 13.52 8.69
CA VAL A 169 -7.20 14.45 9.72
C VAL A 169 -6.47 15.63 9.06
N ALA A 170 -5.64 15.39 8.05
CA ALA A 170 -4.97 16.42 7.28
C ALA A 170 -5.98 17.43 6.70
N ARG A 171 -7.06 16.94 6.11
CA ARG A 171 -8.14 17.79 5.58
C ARG A 171 -8.77 18.66 6.66
N VAL A 172 -9.04 18.13 7.86
CA VAL A 172 -9.60 18.90 9.00
C VAL A 172 -8.66 19.99 9.49
N LEU A 173 -7.35 19.77 9.35
CA LEU A 173 -6.29 20.73 9.67
C LEU A 173 -5.95 21.68 8.51
N ASP A 174 -6.70 21.66 7.40
CA ASP A 174 -6.41 22.43 6.19
C ASP A 174 -4.98 22.20 5.69
N ILE A 175 -4.54 20.91 5.66
CA ILE A 175 -3.28 20.46 5.09
C ILE A 175 -3.57 19.92 3.69
N SER A 176 -2.78 20.36 2.69
CA SER A 176 -2.96 19.98 1.28
C SER A 176 -2.77 18.48 1.02
N TYR A 177 -3.39 18.00 -0.03
CA TYR A 177 -3.22 16.64 -0.55
C TYR A 177 -1.82 16.47 -1.20
N PRO A 178 -1.16 15.31 -1.07
CA PRO A 178 -1.55 14.12 -0.31
C PRO A 178 -1.41 14.32 1.21
N GLY A 179 -2.56 14.25 1.88
CA GLY A 179 -2.72 14.68 3.26
C GLY A 179 -1.83 13.92 4.24
N GLY A 180 -1.78 12.60 4.15
CA GLY A 180 -1.00 11.77 5.08
C GLY A 180 0.50 12.06 5.05
N ALA A 181 1.08 12.23 3.87
CA ALA A 181 2.49 12.55 3.71
C ALA A 181 2.83 13.96 4.23
N ASN A 182 1.96 14.94 3.95
CA ASN A 182 2.15 16.32 4.40
C ASN A 182 1.92 16.46 5.90
N LEU A 183 0.92 15.76 6.46
CA LEU A 183 0.70 15.71 7.90
C LEU A 183 1.91 15.10 8.64
N ASP A 184 2.49 14.02 8.11
CA ASP A 184 3.67 13.39 8.72
C ASP A 184 4.87 14.38 8.78
N LYS A 185 5.09 15.15 7.71
CA LYS A 185 6.13 16.20 7.67
C LYS A 185 5.88 17.31 8.70
N ILE A 186 4.66 17.84 8.76
CA ILE A 186 4.29 18.93 9.69
C ILE A 186 4.44 18.45 11.14
N ALA A 187 4.06 17.21 11.43
CA ALA A 187 4.18 16.60 12.74
C ALA A 187 5.62 16.49 13.28
N GLU A 188 6.65 16.57 12.42
CA GLU A 188 8.05 16.61 12.87
C GLU A 188 8.41 17.89 13.61
N CYS A 189 7.67 18.98 13.37
CA CYS A 189 7.88 20.28 14.00
C CYS A 189 6.99 20.51 15.22
N GLY A 190 6.08 19.59 15.54
CA GLY A 190 5.11 19.72 16.63
C GLY A 190 5.52 19.02 17.93
N ASP A 191 4.92 19.44 19.02
CA ASP A 191 5.03 18.78 20.32
C ASP A 191 3.98 17.66 20.44
N ASP A 192 4.43 16.42 20.50
CA ASP A 192 3.56 15.23 20.56
C ASP A 192 2.94 14.98 21.94
N SER A 193 3.25 15.81 22.95
CA SER A 193 2.69 15.75 24.31
C SER A 193 1.56 16.74 24.56
N MET A 194 1.32 17.70 23.62
CA MET A 194 0.35 18.78 23.81
C MET A 194 -1.09 18.32 23.89
N TYR A 195 -1.46 17.27 23.15
CA TYR A 195 -2.83 16.77 23.13
C TYR A 195 -2.88 15.28 23.46
N ASN A 196 -3.79 14.91 24.35
CA ASN A 196 -3.96 13.54 24.79
C ASN A 196 -5.15 12.89 24.05
N PHE A 197 -4.89 12.18 22.97
CA PHE A 197 -5.90 11.46 22.21
C PHE A 197 -6.12 10.05 22.74
N PRO A 198 -7.37 9.51 22.69
CA PRO A 198 -7.64 8.15 23.13
C PRO A 198 -6.96 7.13 22.23
N VAL A 199 -6.35 6.10 22.81
CA VAL A 199 -5.88 4.93 22.08
C VAL A 199 -7.09 4.07 21.74
N PRO A 200 -7.33 3.79 20.45
CA PRO A 200 -8.45 2.94 20.05
C PRO A 200 -8.34 1.54 20.65
N LYS A 201 -9.43 1.05 21.25
CA LYS A 201 -9.50 -0.29 21.79
C LYS A 201 -10.42 -1.14 20.93
N VAL A 202 -9.94 -2.30 20.52
CA VAL A 202 -10.73 -3.33 19.84
C VAL A 202 -10.90 -4.47 20.85
N GLU A 203 -12.15 -4.88 21.07
CA GLU A 203 -12.48 -5.96 22.02
C GLU A 203 -11.99 -7.33 21.51
N GLY A 204 -11.69 -8.22 22.46
CA GLY A 204 -11.25 -9.59 22.23
C GLY A 204 -9.74 -9.75 22.03
N GLU A 205 -9.30 -11.00 22.07
CA GLU A 205 -7.91 -11.39 21.80
C GLU A 205 -7.62 -11.48 20.29
N ASN A 206 -7.58 -10.35 19.61
CA ASN A 206 -7.29 -10.27 18.20
C ASN A 206 -6.24 -9.18 17.90
N PHE A 207 -5.76 -9.15 16.65
CA PHE A 207 -4.80 -8.15 16.19
C PHE A 207 -5.47 -7.05 15.36
N ASN A 208 -6.79 -6.95 15.39
CA ASN A 208 -7.53 -5.92 14.68
C ASN A 208 -7.24 -4.53 15.23
N LEU A 209 -7.39 -3.55 14.36
CA LEU A 209 -7.15 -2.14 14.56
C LEU A 209 -8.46 -1.36 14.37
N SER A 210 -8.52 -0.16 14.91
CA SER A 210 -9.56 0.83 14.65
C SER A 210 -8.94 2.21 14.70
N TYR A 211 -9.39 3.11 13.83
CA TYR A 211 -8.89 4.49 13.75
C TYR A 211 -10.01 5.52 13.73
N SER A 212 -11.28 5.12 13.51
CA SER A 212 -12.41 6.06 13.40
C SER A 212 -12.63 6.86 14.68
N GLY A 213 -12.47 6.25 15.86
CA GLY A 213 -12.58 6.93 17.16
C GLY A 213 -11.47 7.97 17.36
N LEU A 214 -10.24 7.66 16.96
CA LEU A 214 -9.10 8.57 17.01
C LEU A 214 -9.33 9.76 16.06
N LYS A 215 -9.76 9.52 14.83
CA LYS A 215 -10.15 10.56 13.86
C LYS A 215 -11.20 11.49 14.45
N THR A 216 -12.27 10.92 14.99
CA THR A 216 -13.39 11.70 15.58
C THR A 216 -12.92 12.57 16.74
N SER A 217 -12.01 12.09 17.59
CA SER A 217 -11.47 12.88 18.69
C SER A 217 -10.69 14.10 18.21
N VAL A 218 -9.92 13.99 17.11
CA VAL A 218 -9.23 15.14 16.50
C VAL A 218 -10.22 16.12 15.91
N ILE A 219 -11.23 15.64 15.15
CA ILE A 219 -12.28 16.49 14.57
C ILE A 219 -12.99 17.29 15.66
N ASN A 220 -13.38 16.66 16.75
CA ASN A 220 -14.06 17.29 17.87
C ASN A 220 -13.18 18.35 18.56
N LEU A 221 -11.89 18.06 18.75
CA LEU A 221 -10.93 19.03 19.29
C LEU A 221 -10.83 20.27 18.41
N VAL A 222 -10.59 20.10 17.11
CA VAL A 222 -10.44 21.19 16.15
C VAL A 222 -11.71 22.04 16.08
N ASN A 223 -12.90 21.41 16.03
CA ASN A 223 -14.17 22.13 16.02
C ASN A 223 -14.38 22.93 17.30
N LYS A 224 -14.08 22.34 18.47
CA LYS A 224 -14.16 23.04 19.75
C LYS A 224 -13.25 24.26 19.80
N MET A 225 -12.02 24.14 19.32
CA MET A 225 -11.06 25.26 19.24
C MET A 225 -11.56 26.35 18.30
N LYS A 226 -12.07 25.99 17.10
CA LYS A 226 -12.68 26.93 16.15
C LYS A 226 -13.85 27.69 16.76
N MET A 227 -14.75 27.01 17.47
CA MET A 227 -15.91 27.65 18.14
C MET A 227 -15.50 28.62 19.24
N LYS A 228 -14.38 28.36 19.92
CA LYS A 228 -13.86 29.26 20.97
C LYS A 228 -12.93 30.35 20.47
N GLY A 229 -12.62 30.39 19.18
CA GLY A 229 -11.62 31.31 18.60
C GLY A 229 -10.19 31.05 19.09
N GLU A 230 -9.88 29.83 19.53
CA GLU A 230 -8.55 29.45 19.98
C GLU A 230 -7.61 29.25 18.78
N ILE A 231 -6.32 29.56 18.98
CA ILE A 231 -5.30 29.35 17.95
C ILE A 231 -5.06 27.85 17.75
N ILE A 232 -5.22 27.36 16.52
CA ILE A 232 -4.98 25.96 16.16
C ILE A 232 -3.54 25.83 15.69
N LYS A 233 -2.71 25.21 16.50
CA LYS A 233 -1.33 24.83 16.16
C LYS A 233 -1.36 23.47 15.50
N LYS A 234 -1.39 23.45 14.15
CA LYS A 234 -1.56 22.24 13.33
C LYS A 234 -0.48 21.20 13.60
N GLU A 235 0.74 21.67 13.82
CA GLU A 235 1.93 20.87 14.09
C GLU A 235 1.77 20.02 15.34
N ASP A 236 1.31 20.61 16.45
CA ASP A 236 1.16 19.92 17.74
C ASP A 236 0.01 18.91 17.70
N ILE A 237 -1.10 19.25 17.02
CA ILE A 237 -2.21 18.32 16.81
C ILE A 237 -1.76 17.15 15.94
N ALA A 238 -1.05 17.42 14.84
CA ALA A 238 -0.54 16.40 13.93
C ALA A 238 0.46 15.48 14.64
N ALA A 239 1.37 16.02 15.45
CA ALA A 239 2.35 15.25 16.21
C ALA A 239 1.69 14.33 17.25
N SER A 240 0.76 14.87 18.04
CA SER A 240 0.04 14.12 19.08
C SER A 240 -0.85 13.01 18.47
N PHE A 241 -1.57 13.31 17.36
CA PHE A 241 -2.35 12.33 16.61
C PHE A 241 -1.48 11.21 16.05
N ARG A 242 -0.41 11.57 15.33
CA ARG A 242 0.52 10.64 14.71
C ARG A 242 1.12 9.67 15.73
N LYS A 243 1.52 10.17 16.90
CA LYS A 243 2.05 9.36 18.00
C LYS A 243 1.09 8.25 18.41
N VAL A 244 -0.18 8.59 18.63
CA VAL A 244 -1.20 7.60 19.06
C VAL A 244 -1.48 6.61 17.95
N ALA A 245 -1.63 7.05 16.70
CA ALA A 245 -1.91 6.19 15.55
C ALA A 245 -0.79 5.17 15.32
N VAL A 246 0.46 5.63 15.34
CA VAL A 246 1.66 4.79 15.14
C VAL A 246 1.85 3.82 16.31
N LYS A 247 1.71 4.29 17.55
CA LYS A 247 1.83 3.44 18.74
C LYS A 247 0.84 2.28 18.71
N ASN A 248 -0.44 2.54 18.39
CA ASN A 248 -1.48 1.51 18.27
C ASN A 248 -1.08 0.41 17.26
N LEU A 249 -0.58 0.80 16.07
CA LEU A 249 -0.14 -0.16 15.06
C LEU A 249 1.08 -0.97 15.53
N VAL A 250 2.11 -0.30 16.04
CA VAL A 250 3.35 -0.95 16.49
C VAL A 250 3.08 -1.97 17.59
N GLU A 251 2.25 -1.63 18.59
CA GLU A 251 1.85 -2.57 19.67
C GLU A 251 1.16 -3.82 19.11
N LYS A 252 0.26 -3.67 18.12
CA LYS A 252 -0.42 -4.81 17.49
C LYS A 252 0.53 -5.66 16.66
N ILE A 253 1.48 -5.05 15.93
CA ILE A 253 2.53 -5.77 15.20
C ILE A 253 3.35 -6.65 16.15
N ILE A 254 3.82 -6.09 17.26
CA ILE A 254 4.62 -6.83 18.24
C ILE A 254 3.81 -7.98 18.87
N LYS A 255 2.55 -7.74 19.24
CA LYS A 255 1.67 -8.79 19.75
C LYS A 255 1.45 -9.92 18.74
N ALA A 256 1.14 -9.58 17.48
CA ALA A 256 0.93 -10.56 16.41
C ALA A 256 2.21 -11.38 16.14
N ARG A 257 3.34 -10.71 16.02
CA ARG A 257 4.65 -11.34 15.81
C ARG A 257 4.97 -12.33 16.94
N ASN A 258 4.79 -11.93 18.20
CA ASN A 258 5.07 -12.78 19.36
C ASN A 258 4.14 -14.00 19.43
N LYS A 259 2.83 -13.81 19.22
CA LYS A 259 1.84 -14.90 19.23
C LYS A 259 2.10 -15.94 18.13
N LEU A 260 2.58 -15.47 16.96
CA LEU A 260 2.91 -16.33 15.81
C LEU A 260 4.35 -16.85 15.83
N ASN A 261 5.17 -16.43 16.80
CA ASN A 261 6.59 -16.77 16.93
C ASN A 261 7.38 -16.53 15.64
N LEU A 262 7.17 -15.37 15.00
CA LEU A 262 7.83 -15.00 13.75
C LEU A 262 9.04 -14.11 14.01
N HIS A 263 10.16 -14.43 13.38
CA HIS A 263 11.41 -13.69 13.53
C HIS A 263 11.56 -12.52 12.54
N ASN A 264 10.83 -12.56 11.44
CA ASN A 264 10.87 -11.55 10.39
C ASN A 264 9.56 -10.76 10.36
N VAL A 265 9.64 -9.43 10.26
CA VAL A 265 8.52 -8.52 10.07
C VAL A 265 8.76 -7.71 8.81
N VAL A 266 7.79 -7.72 7.91
CA VAL A 266 7.83 -7.05 6.60
C VAL A 266 6.74 -5.99 6.57
N ILE A 267 7.11 -4.74 6.35
CA ILE A 267 6.18 -3.61 6.26
C ILE A 267 6.08 -3.17 4.80
N ALA A 268 4.87 -2.82 4.35
CA ALA A 268 4.58 -2.42 2.99
C ALA A 268 3.41 -1.43 2.91
N GLY A 269 3.18 -0.86 1.73
CA GLY A 269 2.14 0.13 1.47
C GLY A 269 2.62 1.57 1.65
N GLY A 270 1.89 2.54 1.09
CA GLY A 270 2.27 3.95 1.04
C GLY A 270 2.56 4.57 2.41
N ALA A 271 1.74 4.24 3.43
CA ALA A 271 1.93 4.73 4.80
C ALA A 271 3.13 4.09 5.52
N ALA A 272 3.76 3.05 4.96
CA ALA A 272 5.06 2.54 5.43
C ALA A 272 6.21 3.55 5.23
N SER A 273 5.97 4.63 4.49
CA SER A 273 6.91 5.75 4.36
C SER A 273 6.91 6.68 5.57
N ASN A 274 5.91 6.59 6.46
CA ASN A 274 5.76 7.44 7.65
C ASN A 274 7.02 7.38 8.53
N LEU A 275 7.58 8.57 8.85
CA LEU A 275 8.87 8.69 9.53
C LEU A 275 8.84 8.12 10.95
N LEU A 276 7.78 8.43 11.70
CA LEU A 276 7.65 7.94 13.08
C LEU A 276 7.44 6.42 13.12
N LEU A 277 6.62 5.87 12.21
CA LEU A 277 6.42 4.42 12.10
C LEU A 277 7.74 3.68 11.85
N ARG A 278 8.54 4.16 10.90
CA ARG A 278 9.88 3.59 10.62
C ARG A 278 10.80 3.66 11.83
N LYS A 279 10.82 4.80 12.53
CA LYS A 279 11.63 5.02 13.72
C LYS A 279 11.23 4.06 14.86
N GLU A 280 9.94 3.98 15.18
CA GLU A 280 9.44 3.13 16.26
C GLU A 280 9.62 1.63 15.93
N LEU A 281 9.31 1.19 14.71
CA LEU A 281 9.54 -0.20 14.31
C LEU A 281 11.02 -0.58 14.34
N LYS A 282 11.92 0.32 13.96
CA LYS A 282 13.36 0.09 14.04
C LYS A 282 13.82 -0.06 15.49
N LYS A 283 13.32 0.78 16.41
CA LYS A 283 13.57 0.68 17.84
C LYS A 283 13.05 -0.67 18.39
N GLU A 284 11.79 -1.01 18.09
CA GLU A 284 11.17 -2.25 18.56
C GLU A 284 11.87 -3.50 17.97
N SER A 285 12.39 -3.43 16.75
CA SER A 285 13.11 -4.55 16.15
C SER A 285 14.39 -4.87 16.91
N PHE A 286 15.05 -3.85 17.45
CA PHE A 286 16.24 -4.02 18.28
C PHE A 286 15.88 -4.57 19.68
N VAL A 287 14.85 -3.97 20.33
CA VAL A 287 14.41 -4.37 21.68
C VAL A 287 13.86 -5.79 21.72
N ASN A 288 13.07 -6.17 20.71
CA ASN A 288 12.41 -7.47 20.64
C ASN A 288 13.14 -8.51 19.78
N ASN A 289 14.35 -8.22 19.34
CA ASN A 289 15.23 -9.10 18.57
C ASN A 289 14.55 -9.76 17.37
N PHE A 290 14.07 -8.95 16.42
CA PHE A 290 13.52 -9.41 15.14
C PHE A 290 14.11 -8.67 13.95
N LYS A 291 14.07 -9.28 12.78
CA LYS A 291 14.51 -8.64 11.53
C LYS A 291 13.36 -7.85 10.92
N LEU A 292 13.60 -6.57 10.71
CA LEU A 292 12.65 -5.64 10.10
C LEU A 292 13.01 -5.40 8.62
N TYR A 293 12.01 -5.50 7.75
CA TYR A 293 12.12 -5.24 6.32
C TYR A 293 11.10 -4.18 5.93
N ILE A 294 11.57 -3.03 5.46
CA ILE A 294 10.75 -1.93 4.95
C ILE A 294 11.37 -1.46 3.65
N PRO A 295 10.63 -1.41 2.53
CA PRO A 295 11.23 -1.03 1.25
C PRO A 295 11.57 0.46 1.21
N THR A 296 12.28 0.87 0.18
CA THR A 296 12.54 2.29 -0.09
C THR A 296 11.23 3.02 -0.40
N PRO A 297 11.11 4.33 -0.09
CA PRO A 297 9.85 5.06 -0.24
C PRO A 297 9.19 4.95 -1.62
N ASN A 298 9.98 4.92 -2.69
CA ASN A 298 9.51 4.76 -4.07
C ASN A 298 8.91 3.38 -4.40
N LEU A 299 9.13 2.38 -3.55
CA LEU A 299 8.51 1.05 -3.65
C LEU A 299 7.42 0.82 -2.60
N CYS A 300 7.14 1.81 -1.74
CA CYS A 300 6.04 1.77 -0.79
C CYS A 300 4.71 2.14 -1.45
N THR A 301 4.70 3.14 -2.35
CA THR A 301 3.51 3.58 -3.09
C THR A 301 3.17 2.60 -4.20
N ASP A 302 1.98 2.75 -4.79
CA ASP A 302 1.50 1.89 -5.88
C ASP A 302 2.45 1.95 -7.07
N ASN A 303 2.89 0.78 -7.52
CA ASN A 303 3.80 0.63 -8.63
C ASN A 303 3.69 -0.78 -9.24
N ALA A 304 4.02 -0.91 -10.53
CA ALA A 304 3.93 -2.20 -11.20
C ALA A 304 5.10 -3.16 -10.87
N ALA A 305 6.19 -2.66 -10.29
CA ALA A 305 7.31 -3.52 -9.92
C ALA A 305 6.91 -4.51 -8.81
N MET A 306 6.09 -4.08 -7.85
CA MET A 306 5.52 -4.93 -6.81
C MET A 306 4.61 -6.03 -7.39
N VAL A 307 3.85 -5.69 -8.44
CA VAL A 307 2.98 -6.63 -9.15
C VAL A 307 3.80 -7.68 -9.89
N GLY A 308 4.87 -7.27 -10.56
CA GLY A 308 5.80 -8.19 -11.23
C GLY A 308 6.55 -9.08 -10.25
N ALA A 309 6.91 -8.56 -9.08
CA ALA A 309 7.55 -9.34 -8.02
C ALA A 309 6.63 -10.46 -7.51
N GLN A 310 5.38 -10.15 -7.17
CA GLN A 310 4.41 -11.16 -6.75
C GLN A 310 4.03 -12.09 -7.90
N GLY A 311 3.83 -11.53 -9.10
CA GLY A 311 3.45 -12.28 -10.30
C GLY A 311 4.39 -13.43 -10.64
N TYR A 312 5.68 -13.27 -10.40
CA TYR A 312 6.64 -14.37 -10.58
C TYR A 312 6.29 -15.58 -9.69
N PHE A 313 5.99 -15.35 -8.42
CA PHE A 313 5.68 -16.44 -7.50
C PHE A 313 4.31 -17.05 -7.77
N GLU A 314 3.32 -16.24 -8.18
CA GLU A 314 2.01 -16.72 -8.62
C GLU A 314 2.16 -17.62 -9.86
N PHE A 315 2.94 -17.20 -10.86
CA PHE A 315 3.21 -18.02 -12.04
C PHE A 315 3.89 -19.34 -11.70
N LYS A 316 4.91 -19.31 -10.82
CA LYS A 316 5.62 -20.53 -10.38
C LYS A 316 4.73 -21.49 -9.61
N SER A 317 3.67 -21.01 -8.99
CA SER A 317 2.65 -21.86 -8.33
C SER A 317 1.55 -22.36 -9.27
N GLY A 318 1.60 -21.99 -10.56
CA GLY A 318 0.59 -22.36 -11.55
C GLY A 318 -0.66 -21.46 -11.54
N ASN A 319 -0.64 -20.34 -10.82
CA ASN A 319 -1.74 -19.39 -10.80
C ASN A 319 -1.71 -18.51 -12.05
N VAL A 320 -2.43 -18.93 -13.07
CA VAL A 320 -2.65 -18.23 -14.33
C VAL A 320 -4.14 -18.08 -14.61
N ALA A 321 -4.51 -17.01 -15.28
CA ALA A 321 -5.90 -16.73 -15.66
C ALA A 321 -6.08 -16.81 -17.17
N ASP A 322 -7.30 -17.06 -17.57
CA ASP A 322 -7.77 -16.95 -18.95
C ASP A 322 -8.40 -15.58 -19.21
N LEU A 323 -9.04 -15.43 -20.38
CA LEU A 323 -9.70 -14.18 -20.78
C LEU A 323 -11.00 -13.87 -20.00
N SER A 324 -11.47 -14.77 -19.13
CA SER A 324 -12.62 -14.54 -18.25
C SER A 324 -12.25 -13.74 -16.99
N LEU A 325 -10.93 -13.54 -16.70
CA LEU A 325 -10.48 -12.76 -15.55
C LEU A 325 -11.25 -11.44 -15.43
N ASN A 326 -11.74 -11.13 -14.25
CA ASN A 326 -12.50 -9.91 -14.00
C ASN A 326 -12.00 -9.19 -12.74
N ALA A 327 -12.35 -7.92 -12.63
CA ALA A 327 -12.06 -7.13 -11.44
C ALA A 327 -12.82 -7.66 -10.22
N ASN A 328 -12.13 -7.81 -9.10
CA ASN A 328 -12.74 -8.10 -7.82
C ASN A 328 -12.43 -6.96 -6.83
N PHE A 329 -13.46 -6.23 -6.42
CA PHE A 329 -13.32 -5.11 -5.48
C PHE A 329 -13.23 -5.58 -4.02
N ARG A 330 -13.62 -6.83 -3.75
CA ARG A 330 -13.58 -7.40 -2.40
C ARG A 330 -12.16 -7.82 -2.06
N THR A 331 -11.75 -7.50 -0.85
CA THR A 331 -10.51 -8.02 -0.31
C THR A 331 -10.74 -9.48 0.08
N GLU A 332 -10.38 -10.40 -0.81
CA GLU A 332 -10.33 -11.82 -0.45
C GLU A 332 -9.03 -12.09 0.30
N TYR A 333 -9.15 -12.52 1.53
CA TYR A 333 -8.03 -12.81 2.42
C TYR A 333 -7.66 -14.31 2.45
N ASN A 334 -8.20 -15.10 1.52
CA ASN A 334 -7.97 -16.55 1.43
C ASN A 334 -6.89 -16.89 0.41
#